data_dfaa1523f2a202424a100a4573c638b3
#
_entry.id   dfaa1523f2a202424a100a4573c638b3
#
_cell.length_a   1.000
_cell.length_b   1.000
_cell.length_c   1.000
_cell.angle_alpha   90.00
_cell.angle_beta   90.00
_cell.angle_gamma   90.00
#
_symmetry.space_group_name_H-M   'P 1'
#
loop_
_entity.id
_entity.type
_entity.pdbx_description
1 polymer ?
#
loop_
_entity_poly.entity_id
_entity_poly.type
_entity_poly.pdbx_seq_one_letter_code
_entity_poly.pdbx_strand_id
1 'polypeptide(L)'
;MIGGSIGLRLTAGVMLTALLVIAVFAIFSIRSESQSLLREVERHASQVSDHVKADLGYDMLHNDYQRIHAGINRIGQQESIDRVRMFNKAGEIIYSSDESDIGTMVDTRAESCYRCHSEGQPIEQLETSERTRIFRLDPDSPRMLGIINPIYNEESCWTAACHAHPESQTVLGVLDITMPLTEVDRNIRNSQLAIIVFAVSAIVLLGLVVSLLVRWWVDRPVQK
;
A
#
# COMPACT_ATOMS: atom_id res chain seq x y z
N MET A 1 37.56 17.84 -44.24
CA MET A 1 36.20 17.40 -43.87
C MET A 1 36.13 16.12 -43.02
N ILE A 2 37.23 15.65 -42.40
CA ILE A 2 37.26 14.38 -41.63
C ILE A 2 37.05 14.60 -40.09
N GLY A 3 37.31 15.81 -39.59
CA GLY A 3 37.19 16.12 -38.14
C GLY A 3 35.76 16.11 -37.59
N GLY A 4 34.75 16.54 -38.37
CA GLY A 4 33.37 16.58 -37.95
C GLY A 4 32.74 15.19 -37.70
N SER A 5 33.26 14.15 -38.35
CA SER A 5 32.72 12.78 -38.16
C SER A 5 33.20 12.11 -36.87
N ILE A 6 34.39 12.43 -36.38
CA ILE A 6 34.98 11.83 -35.16
C ILE A 6 34.33 12.47 -33.91
N GLY A 7 34.25 13.81 -33.90
CA GLY A 7 33.57 14.53 -32.80
C GLY A 7 32.11 14.11 -32.66
N LEU A 8 31.38 13.99 -33.76
CA LEU A 8 29.98 13.55 -33.76
C LEU A 8 29.81 12.11 -33.19
N ARG A 9 30.69 11.19 -33.64
CA ARG A 9 30.68 9.78 -33.17
C ARG A 9 30.99 9.68 -31.67
N LEU A 10 31.97 10.45 -31.19
CA LEU A 10 32.34 10.48 -29.77
C LEU A 10 31.19 11.04 -28.94
N THR A 11 30.62 12.19 -29.36
CA THR A 11 29.46 12.79 -28.66
C THR A 11 28.27 11.84 -28.63
N ALA A 12 27.96 11.19 -29.78
CA ALA A 12 26.86 10.24 -29.84
C ALA A 12 27.09 9.02 -28.91
N GLY A 13 28.32 8.49 -28.84
CA GLY A 13 28.68 7.38 -27.97
C GLY A 13 28.52 7.74 -26.48
N VAL A 14 29.04 8.92 -26.06
CA VAL A 14 28.92 9.39 -24.69
C VAL A 14 27.45 9.66 -24.31
N MET A 15 26.70 10.28 -25.23
CA MET A 15 25.28 10.55 -25.00
C MET A 15 24.45 9.27 -24.89
N LEU A 16 24.74 8.26 -25.74
CA LEU A 16 24.03 6.98 -25.69
C LEU A 16 24.27 6.25 -24.36
N THR A 17 25.54 6.19 -23.91
CA THR A 17 25.87 5.56 -22.62
C THR A 17 25.26 6.29 -21.44
N ALA A 18 25.29 7.63 -21.44
CA ALA A 18 24.67 8.44 -20.41
C ALA A 18 23.14 8.25 -20.35
N LEU A 19 22.50 8.24 -21.51
CA LEU A 19 21.06 8.00 -21.63
C LEU A 19 20.69 6.63 -21.06
N LEU A 20 21.46 5.60 -21.38
CA LEU A 20 21.22 4.25 -20.87
C LEU A 20 21.35 4.18 -19.35
N VAL A 21 22.41 4.77 -18.80
CA VAL A 21 22.64 4.80 -17.33
C VAL A 21 21.54 5.57 -16.62
N ILE A 22 21.16 6.75 -17.11
CA ILE A 22 20.10 7.57 -16.52
C ILE A 22 18.75 6.86 -16.62
N ALA A 23 18.44 6.20 -17.74
CA ALA A 23 17.20 5.45 -17.90
C ALA A 23 17.11 4.26 -16.93
N VAL A 24 18.18 3.47 -16.78
CA VAL A 24 18.23 2.36 -15.82
C VAL A 24 18.07 2.88 -14.39
N PHE A 25 18.77 3.96 -14.04
CA PHE A 25 18.65 4.59 -12.72
C PHE A 25 17.23 5.10 -12.46
N ALA A 26 16.61 5.78 -13.42
CA ALA A 26 15.26 6.30 -13.29
C ALA A 26 14.23 5.17 -13.09
N ILE A 27 14.32 4.08 -13.87
CA ILE A 27 13.44 2.91 -13.71
C ILE A 27 13.60 2.28 -12.33
N PHE A 28 14.85 2.10 -11.88
CA PHE A 28 15.13 1.54 -10.56
C PHE A 28 14.60 2.44 -9.45
N SER A 29 14.85 3.75 -9.54
CA SER A 29 14.40 4.74 -8.55
C SER A 29 12.88 4.79 -8.44
N ILE A 30 12.17 4.82 -9.59
CA ILE A 30 10.69 4.79 -9.63
C ILE A 30 10.14 3.53 -8.96
N ARG A 31 10.71 2.36 -9.26
CA ARG A 31 10.25 1.10 -8.65
C ARG A 31 10.52 1.05 -7.15
N SER A 32 11.72 1.45 -6.74
CA SER A 32 12.13 1.46 -5.34
C SER A 32 11.27 2.40 -4.51
N GLU A 33 11.03 3.61 -4.99
CA GLU A 33 10.19 4.62 -4.33
C GLU A 33 8.75 4.14 -4.18
N SER A 34 8.14 3.64 -5.26
CA SER A 34 6.77 3.15 -5.25
C SER A 34 6.58 1.98 -4.27
N GLN A 35 7.53 1.05 -4.23
CA GLN A 35 7.50 -0.07 -3.29
C GLN A 35 7.70 0.38 -1.84
N SER A 36 8.55 1.38 -1.62
CA SER A 36 8.80 1.92 -0.29
C SER A 36 7.55 2.58 0.29
N LEU A 37 6.87 3.41 -0.52
CA LEU A 37 5.63 4.08 -0.12
C LEU A 37 4.52 3.06 0.20
N LEU A 38 4.35 2.04 -0.63
CA LEU A 38 3.34 1.00 -0.38
C LEU A 38 3.63 0.24 0.92
N ARG A 39 4.86 -0.21 1.14
CA ARG A 39 5.25 -0.90 2.39
C ARG A 39 5.04 -0.02 3.63
N GLU A 40 5.28 1.27 3.53
CA GLU A 40 5.04 2.20 4.63
C GLU A 40 3.56 2.30 4.97
N VAL A 41 2.70 2.39 3.95
CA VAL A 41 1.24 2.43 4.14
C VAL A 41 0.71 1.10 4.69
N GLU A 42 1.20 -0.04 4.21
CA GLU A 42 0.85 -1.37 4.76
C GLU A 42 1.23 -1.50 6.23
N ARG A 43 2.42 -1.03 6.60
CA ARG A 43 2.87 -1.02 8.00
C ARG A 43 2.00 -0.10 8.86
N HIS A 44 1.69 1.09 8.37
CA HIS A 44 0.82 2.03 9.07
C HIS A 44 -0.59 1.46 9.26
N ALA A 45 -1.16 0.87 8.22
CA ALA A 45 -2.47 0.21 8.29
C ALA A 45 -2.49 -0.92 9.33
N SER A 46 -1.41 -1.72 9.39
CA SER A 46 -1.28 -2.78 10.40
C SER A 46 -1.28 -2.20 11.82
N GLN A 47 -0.50 -1.14 12.06
CA GLN A 47 -0.45 -0.48 13.37
C GLN A 47 -1.82 0.10 13.76
N VAL A 48 -2.49 0.78 12.84
CA VAL A 48 -3.84 1.31 13.08
C VAL A 48 -4.81 0.19 13.42
N SER A 49 -4.80 -0.91 12.67
CA SER A 49 -5.67 -2.06 12.91
C SER A 49 -5.41 -2.72 14.27
N ASP A 50 -4.14 -2.85 14.66
CA ASP A 50 -3.78 -3.42 15.97
C ASP A 50 -4.22 -2.51 17.13
N HIS A 51 -4.10 -1.18 16.98
CA HIS A 51 -4.61 -0.22 17.96
C HIS A 51 -6.14 -0.28 18.08
N VAL A 52 -6.83 -0.29 16.95
CA VAL A 52 -8.30 -0.39 16.93
C VAL A 52 -8.76 -1.68 17.61
N LYS A 53 -8.12 -2.81 17.32
CA LYS A 53 -8.43 -4.08 17.96
C LYS A 53 -8.19 -4.04 19.47
N ALA A 54 -7.11 -3.43 19.92
CA ALA A 54 -6.80 -3.31 21.34
C ALA A 54 -7.82 -2.43 22.07
N ASP A 55 -8.19 -1.29 21.48
CA ASP A 55 -9.19 -0.37 22.06
C ASP A 55 -10.56 -1.03 22.17
N LEU A 56 -11.01 -1.71 21.12
CA LEU A 56 -12.29 -2.42 21.11
C LEU A 56 -12.27 -3.67 22.02
N GLY A 57 -11.10 -4.27 22.25
CA GLY A 57 -10.94 -5.47 23.07
C GLY A 57 -11.46 -5.27 24.51
N TYR A 58 -11.19 -4.13 25.08
CA TYR A 58 -11.71 -3.79 26.42
C TYR A 58 -13.25 -3.74 26.45
N ASP A 59 -13.85 -3.08 25.47
CA ASP A 59 -15.31 -2.94 25.39
C ASP A 59 -15.98 -4.28 25.06
N MET A 60 -15.33 -5.13 24.27
CA MET A 60 -15.79 -6.50 24.01
C MET A 60 -15.82 -7.35 25.28
N LEU A 61 -14.77 -7.30 26.12
CA LEU A 61 -14.71 -8.03 27.38
C LEU A 61 -15.81 -7.60 28.37
N HIS A 62 -16.26 -6.35 28.30
CA HIS A 62 -17.32 -5.81 29.14
C HIS A 62 -18.70 -5.92 28.49
N ASN A 63 -18.82 -6.52 27.31
CA ASN A 63 -20.06 -6.65 26.54
C ASN A 63 -20.75 -5.30 26.29
N ASP A 64 -19.96 -4.23 26.10
CA ASP A 64 -20.48 -2.87 25.91
C ASP A 64 -20.69 -2.59 24.40
N TYR A 65 -21.80 -3.09 23.87
CA TYR A 65 -22.17 -2.93 22.46
C TYR A 65 -22.25 -1.46 22.02
N GLN A 66 -22.67 -0.57 22.91
CA GLN A 66 -22.81 0.85 22.56
C GLN A 66 -21.44 1.50 22.36
N ARG A 67 -20.46 1.16 23.21
CA ARG A 67 -19.10 1.67 23.08
C ARG A 67 -18.39 1.09 21.86
N ILE A 68 -18.56 -0.20 21.58
CA ILE A 68 -18.01 -0.82 20.37
C ILE A 68 -18.55 -0.10 19.13
N HIS A 69 -19.85 0.09 19.04
CA HIS A 69 -20.48 0.78 17.91
C HIS A 69 -19.99 2.24 17.78
N ALA A 70 -19.97 2.98 18.89
CA ALA A 70 -19.47 4.36 18.90
C ALA A 70 -17.97 4.45 18.52
N GLY A 71 -17.15 3.48 18.96
CA GLY A 71 -15.74 3.37 18.60
C GLY A 71 -15.54 3.15 17.11
N ILE A 72 -16.24 2.17 16.54
CA ILE A 72 -16.18 1.85 15.11
C ILE A 72 -16.63 3.05 14.25
N ASN A 73 -17.73 3.70 14.62
CA ASN A 73 -18.22 4.88 13.90
C ASN A 73 -17.22 6.04 13.95
N ARG A 74 -16.63 6.31 15.11
CA ARG A 74 -15.63 7.38 15.27
C ARG A 74 -14.37 7.11 14.42
N ILE A 75 -13.93 5.85 14.35
CA ILE A 75 -12.78 5.47 13.54
C ILE A 75 -13.13 5.57 12.06
N GLY A 76 -14.30 5.11 11.64
CA GLY A 76 -14.78 5.21 10.26
C GLY A 76 -15.00 6.65 9.75
N GLN A 77 -15.08 7.64 10.64
CA GLN A 77 -15.17 9.07 10.27
C GLN A 77 -13.81 9.72 9.95
N GLN A 78 -12.69 9.01 10.13
CA GLN A 78 -11.37 9.54 9.77
C GLN A 78 -11.20 9.56 8.26
N GLU A 79 -10.69 10.66 7.70
CA GLU A 79 -10.46 10.82 6.25
C GLU A 79 -9.58 9.72 5.61
N SER A 80 -8.68 9.14 6.42
CA SER A 80 -7.79 8.05 5.99
C SER A 80 -8.46 6.68 5.96
N ILE A 81 -9.69 6.56 6.47
CA ILE A 81 -10.43 5.30 6.59
C ILE A 81 -11.70 5.39 5.74
N ASP A 82 -11.89 4.42 4.87
CA ASP A 82 -13.11 4.31 4.08
C ASP A 82 -14.18 3.53 4.86
N ARG A 83 -13.79 2.40 5.47
CA ARG A 83 -14.72 1.51 6.14
C ARG A 83 -14.05 0.70 7.25
N VAL A 84 -14.77 0.50 8.34
CA VAL A 84 -14.41 -0.41 9.43
C VAL A 84 -15.54 -1.40 9.60
N ARG A 85 -15.25 -2.69 9.55
CA ARG A 85 -16.21 -3.79 9.73
C ARG A 85 -15.69 -4.80 10.73
N MET A 86 -16.60 -5.43 11.46
CA MET A 86 -16.28 -6.57 12.31
C MET A 86 -17.20 -7.73 11.96
N PHE A 87 -16.62 -8.85 11.61
CA PHE A 87 -17.31 -10.08 11.25
C PHE A 87 -17.28 -11.06 12.43
N ASN A 88 -18.37 -11.78 12.64
CA ASN A 88 -18.36 -12.96 13.49
C ASN A 88 -17.74 -14.17 12.73
N LYS A 89 -17.57 -15.28 13.43
CA LYS A 89 -17.01 -16.53 12.84
C LYS A 89 -17.84 -17.12 11.69
N ALA A 90 -19.10 -16.73 11.57
CA ALA A 90 -19.98 -17.17 10.49
C ALA A 90 -19.84 -16.27 9.24
N GLY A 91 -19.10 -15.15 9.32
CA GLY A 91 -18.96 -14.18 8.24
C GLY A 91 -20.07 -13.13 8.22
N GLU A 92 -20.91 -13.06 9.25
CA GLU A 92 -21.91 -12.01 9.41
C GLU A 92 -21.27 -10.73 9.94
N ILE A 93 -21.56 -9.59 9.33
CA ILE A 93 -21.11 -8.28 9.79
C ILE A 93 -21.93 -7.87 11.02
N ILE A 94 -21.29 -7.88 12.19
CA ILE A 94 -21.94 -7.55 13.46
C ILE A 94 -21.77 -6.08 13.82
N TYR A 95 -20.71 -5.42 13.31
CA TYR A 95 -20.48 -3.99 13.44
C TYR A 95 -19.91 -3.44 12.15
N SER A 96 -20.34 -2.25 11.77
CA SER A 96 -19.77 -1.50 10.63
C SER A 96 -19.86 0.00 10.86
N SER A 97 -18.92 0.76 10.29
CA SER A 97 -19.02 2.21 10.17
C SER A 97 -20.08 2.65 9.13
N ASP A 98 -20.54 1.72 8.30
CA ASP A 98 -21.68 1.87 7.40
C ASP A 98 -22.81 0.97 7.91
N GLU A 99 -23.87 1.57 8.44
CA GLU A 99 -25.00 0.84 9.03
C GLU A 99 -25.68 -0.12 8.06
N SER A 100 -25.61 0.15 6.75
CA SER A 100 -26.21 -0.71 5.72
C SER A 100 -25.54 -2.09 5.58
N ASP A 101 -24.31 -2.23 6.07
CA ASP A 101 -23.58 -3.50 6.06
C ASP A 101 -24.03 -4.46 7.15
N ILE A 102 -24.52 -3.93 8.28
CA ILE A 102 -24.80 -4.71 9.49
C ILE A 102 -25.87 -5.78 9.23
N GLY A 103 -25.60 -7.00 9.63
CA GLY A 103 -26.45 -8.18 9.42
C GLY A 103 -26.30 -8.82 8.04
N THR A 104 -25.45 -8.26 7.16
CA THR A 104 -25.14 -8.89 5.86
C THR A 104 -24.05 -9.94 6.01
N MET A 105 -24.04 -10.93 5.12
CA MET A 105 -23.04 -12.00 5.07
C MET A 105 -21.95 -11.65 4.08
N VAL A 106 -20.68 -11.76 4.50
CA VAL A 106 -19.53 -11.63 3.60
C VAL A 106 -19.28 -12.96 2.90
N ASP A 107 -19.13 -12.93 1.56
CA ASP A 107 -18.72 -14.11 0.80
C ASP A 107 -17.29 -14.52 1.21
N THR A 108 -17.08 -15.79 1.50
CA THR A 108 -15.75 -16.36 1.82
C THR A 108 -14.74 -16.19 0.67
N ARG A 109 -15.23 -15.91 -0.55
CA ARG A 109 -14.41 -15.56 -1.72
C ARG A 109 -14.18 -14.06 -1.90
N ALA A 110 -14.77 -13.22 -1.05
CA ALA A 110 -14.50 -11.79 -1.06
C ALA A 110 -13.03 -11.50 -0.72
N GLU A 111 -12.57 -10.34 -1.11
CA GLU A 111 -11.18 -9.90 -0.92
C GLU A 111 -10.75 -9.94 0.56
N SER A 112 -11.68 -9.75 1.50
CA SER A 112 -11.43 -9.80 2.95
C SER A 112 -11.31 -11.22 3.52
N CYS A 113 -11.83 -12.24 2.83
CA CYS A 113 -11.89 -13.61 3.32
C CYS A 113 -10.96 -14.56 2.57
N TYR A 114 -10.66 -14.26 1.31
CA TYR A 114 -9.92 -15.14 0.41
C TYR A 114 -8.59 -15.62 0.98
N ARG A 115 -7.83 -14.76 1.67
CA ARG A 115 -6.51 -15.12 2.23
C ARG A 115 -6.58 -16.26 3.25
N CYS A 116 -7.61 -16.25 4.10
CA CYS A 116 -7.78 -17.29 5.11
C CYS A 116 -8.47 -18.55 4.56
N HIS A 117 -9.32 -18.41 3.53
CA HIS A 117 -10.20 -19.47 3.05
C HIS A 117 -9.79 -20.06 1.70
N SER A 118 -8.66 -19.65 1.10
CA SER A 118 -8.24 -20.09 -0.25
C SER A 118 -7.94 -21.58 -0.36
N GLU A 119 -7.53 -22.24 0.72
CA GLU A 119 -7.12 -23.66 0.73
C GLU A 119 -8.18 -24.61 1.29
N GLY A 120 -9.42 -24.14 1.45
CA GLY A 120 -10.55 -24.97 1.91
C GLY A 120 -10.64 -25.18 3.42
N GLN A 121 -9.59 -24.88 4.18
CA GLN A 121 -9.63 -24.74 5.64
C GLN A 121 -9.11 -23.35 6.03
N PRO A 122 -9.77 -22.67 6.97
CA PRO A 122 -9.32 -21.36 7.39
C PRO A 122 -7.95 -21.44 8.08
N ILE A 123 -7.03 -20.54 7.70
CA ILE A 123 -5.74 -20.41 8.38
C ILE A 123 -6.00 -19.79 9.76
N GLU A 124 -5.67 -20.52 10.82
CA GLU A 124 -5.93 -20.11 12.19
C GLU A 124 -5.00 -18.97 12.66
N GLN A 125 -3.78 -18.88 12.10
CA GLN A 125 -2.83 -17.83 12.42
C GLN A 125 -2.30 -17.20 11.14
N LEU A 126 -2.58 -15.91 10.95
CA LEU A 126 -2.13 -15.11 9.80
C LEU A 126 -0.94 -14.24 10.20
N GLU A 127 0.16 -14.34 9.46
CA GLU A 127 1.28 -13.43 9.64
C GLU A 127 0.88 -11.98 9.31
N THR A 128 1.52 -11.01 9.99
CA THR A 128 1.20 -9.58 9.79
C THR A 128 1.37 -9.14 8.34
N SER A 129 2.35 -9.69 7.64
CA SER A 129 2.62 -9.42 6.21
C SER A 129 1.52 -9.93 5.26
N GLU A 130 0.70 -10.88 5.72
CA GLU A 130 -0.36 -11.50 4.91
C GLU A 130 -1.75 -10.91 5.17
N ARG A 131 -1.85 -9.99 6.16
CA ARG A 131 -3.12 -9.37 6.54
C ARG A 131 -3.58 -8.28 5.59
N THR A 132 -2.68 -7.74 4.78
CA THR A 132 -2.98 -6.64 3.86
C THR A 132 -3.32 -7.13 2.46
N ARG A 133 -4.20 -6.40 1.78
CA ARG A 133 -4.59 -6.62 0.39
C ARG A 133 -4.85 -5.29 -0.32
N ILE A 134 -4.50 -5.21 -1.59
CA ILE A 134 -4.83 -4.06 -2.44
C ILE A 134 -5.83 -4.52 -3.48
N PHE A 135 -6.97 -3.83 -3.56
CA PHE A 135 -8.06 -4.17 -4.46
C PHE A 135 -8.75 -2.91 -5.01
N ARG A 136 -9.71 -3.10 -5.91
CA ARG A 136 -10.63 -2.07 -6.38
C ARG A 136 -12.05 -2.60 -6.26
N LEU A 137 -13.00 -1.76 -5.89
CA LEU A 137 -14.41 -2.13 -5.87
C LEU A 137 -14.95 -2.28 -7.29
N ASP A 138 -14.56 -1.36 -8.19
CA ASP A 138 -14.86 -1.36 -9.60
C ASP A 138 -13.59 -1.04 -10.41
N PRO A 139 -13.52 -1.40 -11.71
CA PRO A 139 -12.33 -1.14 -12.54
C PRO A 139 -11.89 0.34 -12.54
N ASP A 140 -12.83 1.26 -12.48
CA ASP A 140 -12.60 2.71 -12.53
C ASP A 140 -12.47 3.35 -11.12
N SER A 141 -12.74 2.58 -10.05
CA SER A 141 -12.64 3.09 -8.68
C SER A 141 -11.17 3.23 -8.22
N PRO A 142 -10.87 4.11 -7.26
CA PRO A 142 -9.56 4.19 -6.64
C PRO A 142 -9.12 2.85 -6.07
N ARG A 143 -7.80 2.65 -5.98
CA ARG A 143 -7.26 1.50 -5.25
C ARG A 143 -7.53 1.67 -3.77
N MET A 144 -7.87 0.57 -3.13
CA MET A 144 -8.10 0.46 -1.70
C MET A 144 -7.07 -0.48 -1.10
N LEU A 145 -6.59 -0.15 0.09
CA LEU A 145 -5.85 -1.06 0.96
C LEU A 145 -6.82 -1.60 1.99
N GLY A 146 -7.02 -2.89 2.00
CA GLY A 146 -7.75 -3.59 3.06
C GLY A 146 -6.79 -4.27 4.01
N ILE A 147 -7.07 -4.25 5.30
CA ILE A 147 -6.36 -5.01 6.31
C ILE A 147 -7.34 -5.81 7.16
N ILE A 148 -7.08 -7.11 7.29
CA ILE A 148 -7.81 -8.00 8.18
C ILE A 148 -6.99 -8.26 9.45
N ASN A 149 -7.65 -8.25 10.59
CA ASN A 149 -7.04 -8.52 11.88
C ASN A 149 -7.90 -9.53 12.65
N PRO A 150 -7.53 -10.80 12.68
CA PRO A 150 -8.26 -11.81 13.42
C PRO A 150 -8.31 -11.48 14.91
N ILE A 151 -9.47 -11.69 15.51
CA ILE A 151 -9.69 -11.59 16.94
C ILE A 151 -9.57 -13.00 17.51
N TYR A 152 -8.42 -13.27 18.11
CA TYR A 152 -8.15 -14.56 18.69
C TYR A 152 -8.82 -14.71 20.05
N ASN A 153 -9.19 -15.94 20.38
CA ASN A 153 -9.72 -16.30 21.68
C ASN A 153 -8.55 -16.38 22.68
N GLU A 154 -8.58 -15.56 23.68
CA GLU A 154 -7.59 -15.49 24.76
C GLU A 154 -8.23 -15.92 26.08
N GLU A 155 -7.40 -16.23 27.09
CA GLU A 155 -7.89 -16.65 28.43
C GLU A 155 -8.91 -15.67 29.00
N SER A 156 -8.70 -14.38 28.81
CA SER A 156 -9.63 -13.33 29.21
C SER A 156 -10.99 -13.41 28.51
N CYS A 157 -11.07 -14.01 27.31
CA CYS A 157 -12.33 -14.16 26.56
C CYS A 157 -13.17 -15.35 27.05
N TRP A 158 -12.54 -16.53 27.28
CA TRP A 158 -13.31 -17.72 27.71
C TRP A 158 -13.54 -17.80 29.21
N THR A 159 -12.83 -16.98 30.01
CA THR A 159 -13.08 -16.85 31.47
C THR A 159 -14.00 -15.68 31.83
N ALA A 160 -14.41 -14.86 30.87
CA ALA A 160 -15.25 -13.68 31.10
C ALA A 160 -16.62 -14.08 31.64
N ALA A 161 -17.06 -13.38 32.69
CA ALA A 161 -18.33 -13.68 33.36
C ALA A 161 -19.58 -13.29 32.58
N CYS A 162 -19.47 -12.32 31.64
CA CYS A 162 -20.58 -11.76 30.87
C CYS A 162 -20.94 -12.59 29.62
N HIS A 163 -19.95 -13.19 28.98
CA HIS A 163 -20.12 -14.17 27.89
C HIS A 163 -18.87 -15.03 27.83
N ALA A 164 -19.04 -16.30 27.59
CA ALA A 164 -17.92 -17.22 27.51
C ALA A 164 -17.91 -17.89 26.15
N HIS A 165 -16.83 -17.69 25.41
CA HIS A 165 -16.52 -18.53 24.25
C HIS A 165 -15.86 -19.83 24.74
N PRO A 166 -16.13 -20.99 24.12
CA PRO A 166 -15.43 -22.19 24.51
C PRO A 166 -13.93 -22.06 24.21
N GLU A 167 -13.08 -22.56 25.10
CA GLU A 167 -11.62 -22.55 24.95
C GLU A 167 -11.15 -23.15 23.61
N SER A 168 -11.90 -24.16 23.11
CA SER A 168 -11.61 -24.81 21.83
C SER A 168 -11.82 -23.94 20.58
N GLN A 169 -12.42 -22.76 20.72
CA GLN A 169 -12.61 -21.82 19.63
C GLN A 169 -11.37 -20.93 19.48
N THR A 170 -10.69 -20.98 18.36
CA THR A 170 -9.42 -20.27 18.13
C THR A 170 -9.64 -18.80 17.69
N VAL A 171 -10.60 -18.57 16.78
CA VAL A 171 -10.90 -17.24 16.23
C VAL A 171 -12.34 -16.88 16.57
N LEU A 172 -12.55 -15.71 17.18
CA LEU A 172 -13.86 -15.19 17.56
C LEU A 172 -14.53 -14.41 16.44
N GLY A 173 -13.73 -13.69 15.66
CA GLY A 173 -14.16 -12.85 14.57
C GLY A 173 -12.99 -12.20 13.87
N VAL A 174 -13.27 -11.28 12.98
CA VAL A 174 -12.27 -10.54 12.20
C VAL A 174 -12.62 -9.07 12.17
N LEU A 175 -11.66 -8.21 12.50
CA LEU A 175 -11.71 -6.78 12.22
C LEU A 175 -11.17 -6.54 10.81
N ASP A 176 -11.92 -5.86 9.98
CA ASP A 176 -11.57 -5.45 8.63
C ASP A 176 -11.61 -3.93 8.51
N ILE A 177 -10.51 -3.34 8.07
CA ILE A 177 -10.37 -1.91 7.85
C ILE A 177 -9.97 -1.67 6.41
N THR A 178 -10.67 -0.75 5.74
CA THR A 178 -10.40 -0.35 4.36
C THR A 178 -9.97 1.11 4.31
N MET A 179 -8.89 1.38 3.58
CA MET A 179 -8.27 2.70 3.44
C MET A 179 -8.12 3.05 1.97
N PRO A 180 -8.48 4.27 1.51
CA PRO A 180 -8.27 4.69 0.13
C PRO A 180 -6.79 4.99 -0.12
N LEU A 181 -6.24 4.49 -1.24
CA LEU A 181 -4.86 4.76 -1.67
C LEU A 181 -4.74 6.01 -2.57
N THR A 182 -5.77 6.85 -2.65
CA THR A 182 -5.82 8.00 -3.56
C THR A 182 -4.65 8.96 -3.33
N GLU A 183 -4.35 9.30 -2.08
CA GLU A 183 -3.23 10.19 -1.73
C GLU A 183 -1.88 9.52 -2.00
N VAL A 184 -1.76 8.24 -1.70
CA VAL A 184 -0.55 7.44 -1.97
C VAL A 184 -0.28 7.37 -3.47
N ASP A 185 -1.31 7.10 -4.27
CA ASP A 185 -1.22 7.06 -5.73
C ASP A 185 -0.86 8.42 -6.33
N ARG A 186 -1.37 9.50 -5.75
CA ARG A 186 -1.00 10.87 -6.13
C ARG A 186 0.47 11.14 -5.82
N ASN A 187 0.94 10.78 -4.63
CA ASN A 187 2.33 10.97 -4.22
C ASN A 187 3.29 10.13 -5.09
N ILE A 188 2.96 8.87 -5.36
CA ILE A 188 3.72 8.03 -6.28
C ILE A 188 3.83 8.68 -7.65
N ARG A 189 2.73 9.18 -8.20
CA ARG A 189 2.70 9.84 -9.52
C ARG A 189 3.54 11.12 -9.54
N ASN A 190 3.46 11.94 -8.49
CA ASN A 190 4.24 13.17 -8.38
C ASN A 190 5.73 12.87 -8.28
N SER A 191 6.15 11.88 -7.47
CA SER A 191 7.54 11.41 -7.40
C SER A 191 8.04 10.89 -8.73
N GLN A 192 7.24 10.09 -9.43
CA GLN A 192 7.58 9.59 -10.78
C GLN A 192 7.81 10.74 -11.76
N LEU A 193 6.93 11.73 -11.74
CA LEU A 193 7.02 12.90 -12.62
C LEU A 193 8.27 13.73 -12.32
N ALA A 194 8.60 13.92 -11.05
CA ALA A 194 9.82 14.62 -10.62
C ALA A 194 11.09 13.89 -11.08
N ILE A 195 11.15 12.55 -10.95
CA ILE A 195 12.27 11.73 -11.40
C ILE A 195 12.43 11.84 -12.93
N ILE A 196 11.34 11.78 -13.69
CA ILE A 196 11.35 11.90 -15.16
C ILE A 196 11.85 13.29 -15.57
N VAL A 197 11.33 14.35 -14.96
CA VAL A 197 11.75 15.74 -15.25
C VAL A 197 13.24 15.91 -14.94
N PHE A 198 13.70 15.39 -13.80
CA PHE A 198 15.11 15.44 -13.43
C PHE A 198 15.98 14.67 -14.45
N ALA A 199 15.59 13.47 -14.84
CA ALA A 199 16.32 12.66 -15.81
C ALA A 199 16.42 13.37 -17.18
N VAL A 200 15.33 13.93 -17.68
CA VAL A 200 15.31 14.68 -18.94
C VAL A 200 16.22 15.92 -18.86
N SER A 201 16.12 16.67 -17.76
CA SER A 201 16.95 17.86 -17.53
C SER A 201 18.44 17.51 -17.47
N ALA A 202 18.80 16.41 -16.80
CA ALA A 202 20.17 15.93 -16.73
C ALA A 202 20.72 15.52 -18.11
N ILE A 203 19.92 14.85 -18.94
CA ILE A 203 20.32 14.47 -20.31
C ILE A 203 20.55 15.72 -21.17
N VAL A 204 19.65 16.71 -21.10
CA VAL A 204 19.76 17.96 -21.87
C VAL A 204 21.03 18.72 -21.45
N LEU A 205 21.24 18.87 -20.13
CA LEU A 205 22.41 19.57 -19.60
C LEU A 205 23.71 18.89 -19.98
N LEU A 206 23.77 17.56 -19.83
CA LEU A 206 24.93 16.76 -20.21
C LEU A 206 25.23 16.89 -21.72
N GLY A 207 24.21 16.83 -22.57
CA GLY A 207 24.33 17.01 -24.01
C GLY A 207 24.89 18.39 -24.37
N LEU A 208 24.44 19.43 -23.70
CA LEU A 208 24.94 20.78 -23.90
C LEU A 208 26.40 20.91 -23.48
N VAL A 209 26.78 20.41 -22.32
CA VAL A 209 28.14 20.43 -21.80
C VAL A 209 29.09 19.65 -22.74
N VAL A 210 28.71 18.42 -23.11
CA VAL A 210 29.54 17.59 -24.02
C VAL A 210 29.68 18.25 -25.37
N SER A 211 28.61 18.82 -25.92
CA SER A 211 28.67 19.54 -27.22
C SER A 211 29.60 20.75 -27.15
N LEU A 212 29.56 21.54 -26.09
CA LEU A 212 30.44 22.68 -25.87
C LEU A 212 31.92 22.26 -25.74
N LEU A 213 32.20 21.20 -24.98
CA LEU A 213 33.55 20.66 -24.79
C LEU A 213 34.13 20.14 -26.11
N VAL A 214 33.36 19.36 -26.87
CA VAL A 214 33.80 18.84 -28.17
C VAL A 214 34.08 20.00 -29.14
N ARG A 215 33.22 21.01 -29.19
CA ARG A 215 33.42 22.19 -30.02
C ARG A 215 34.70 22.98 -29.65
N TRP A 216 35.01 23.05 -28.34
CA TRP A 216 36.16 23.82 -27.84
C TRP A 216 37.48 23.08 -27.99
N TRP A 217 37.50 21.76 -27.71
CA TRP A 217 38.73 20.96 -27.61
C TRP A 217 39.04 20.14 -28.84
N VAL A 218 38.06 19.81 -29.67
CA VAL A 218 38.25 18.97 -30.86
C VAL A 218 38.14 19.79 -32.14
N ASP A 219 37.07 20.58 -32.29
CA ASP A 219 36.80 21.25 -33.56
C ASP A 219 37.68 22.52 -33.80
N ARG A 220 37.97 23.30 -32.74
CA ARG A 220 38.80 24.50 -32.89
C ARG A 220 40.29 24.25 -33.22
N PRO A 221 41.02 23.31 -32.57
CA PRO A 221 42.42 23.05 -32.88
C PRO A 221 42.65 22.35 -34.24
N VAL A 222 41.65 21.68 -34.80
CA VAL A 222 41.76 20.97 -36.11
C VAL A 222 41.57 21.94 -37.30
N GLN A 223 41.06 23.14 -37.07
CA GLN A 223 40.87 24.19 -38.11
C GLN A 223 42.05 25.17 -38.20
N LYS A 224 43.11 25.01 -37.42
CA LYS A 224 44.40 25.68 -37.59
C LYS A 224 45.42 24.73 -38.20
#